data_177de1c76f8efafbfb626e7e52e878e8
#
_entry.id   177de1c76f8efafbfb626e7e52e878e8
#
_cell.length_a   1.000
_cell.length_b   1.000
_cell.length_c   1.000
_cell.angle_alpha   90.00
_cell.angle_beta   90.00
_cell.angle_gamma   90.00
#
_symmetry.space_group_name_H-M   'P 1'
#
loop_
_entity.id
_entity.type
_entity.pdbx_description
1 polymer ?
#
loop_
_entity_poly.entity_id
_entity_poly.type
_entity_poly.pdbx_seq_one_letter_code
_entity_poly.pdbx_strand_id
1 'polypeptide(L)'
;MEIDKIYLGDCLELMKEIPDKSIDCIICDLPYEVLHKNNKHVQWDRMIPFEPLWYEYLRIAKENAAIVLFCQGMFTAKLMMSQPKIWKYNLIWEKGRATGFLNANRMPMRSHEDIAVFYRKQPTYNPQWRTGDSHPQGNGIHKQTNQCYGEHKEVKRKVGATYDYEHIKVVPPTGKCFPHSVLHFKKEHNADTKHPTQKPVELIRYLIRTYTNEGDLVLDNCVGSGTTAVAAIKEKRHFIGMELNKEYFDIAQNRISNELKNPTLF
;
A
#
# COMPACT_ATOMS: atom_id res chain seq x y z
N MET A 1 20.33 -9.22 -8.46
CA MET A 1 20.12 -9.19 -6.99
C MET A 1 19.51 -10.48 -6.49
N GLU A 2 19.89 -10.94 -5.28
CA GLU A 2 19.25 -12.09 -4.62
C GLU A 2 17.95 -11.67 -3.95
N ILE A 3 16.94 -12.55 -3.98
CA ILE A 3 15.66 -12.36 -3.27
C ILE A 3 15.81 -12.63 -1.77
N ASP A 4 14.83 -12.19 -0.97
CA ASP A 4 14.77 -12.31 0.49
C ASP A 4 15.94 -11.62 1.19
N LYS A 5 16.41 -10.52 0.60
CA LYS A 5 17.48 -9.70 1.13
C LYS A 5 17.14 -8.20 1.09
N ILE A 6 17.80 -7.47 2.00
CA ILE A 6 17.85 -6.02 1.93
C ILE A 6 19.26 -5.56 1.59
N TYR A 7 19.37 -4.47 0.87
CA TYR A 7 20.60 -3.91 0.33
C TYR A 7 20.82 -2.49 0.84
N LEU A 8 22.04 -2.20 1.27
CA LEU A 8 22.43 -0.86 1.72
C LEU A 8 22.92 -0.03 0.53
N GLY A 9 22.27 1.08 0.25
CA GLY A 9 22.70 2.00 -0.82
C GLY A 9 21.57 2.83 -1.40
N ASP A 10 21.91 3.63 -2.41
CA ASP A 10 20.95 4.43 -3.16
C ASP A 10 20.05 3.53 -4.00
N CYS A 11 18.74 3.66 -3.83
CA CYS A 11 17.76 2.79 -4.49
C CYS A 11 17.76 2.95 -6.03
N LEU A 12 18.06 4.15 -6.56
CA LEU A 12 18.12 4.37 -8.01
C LEU A 12 19.32 3.63 -8.64
N GLU A 13 20.42 3.50 -7.91
CA GLU A 13 21.56 2.70 -8.38
C GLU A 13 21.29 1.22 -8.20
N LEU A 14 20.78 0.80 -7.04
CA LEU A 14 20.52 -0.59 -6.74
C LEU A 14 19.43 -1.20 -7.63
N MET A 15 18.37 -0.45 -7.98
CA MET A 15 17.33 -0.95 -8.87
C MET A 15 17.85 -1.32 -10.25
N LYS A 16 18.95 -0.74 -10.74
CA LYS A 16 19.58 -1.10 -12.03
C LYS A 16 20.01 -2.57 -12.08
N GLU A 17 20.28 -3.19 -10.94
CA GLU A 17 20.66 -4.60 -10.84
C GLU A 17 19.46 -5.57 -10.85
N ILE A 18 18.23 -5.05 -10.74
CA ILE A 18 17.02 -5.87 -10.80
C ILE A 18 16.69 -6.15 -12.27
N PRO A 19 16.43 -7.43 -12.64
CA PRO A 19 16.02 -7.77 -14.00
C PRO A 19 14.70 -7.10 -14.40
N ASP A 20 14.55 -6.80 -15.70
CA ASP A 20 13.32 -6.27 -16.25
C ASP A 20 12.14 -7.21 -15.97
N LYS A 21 10.97 -6.63 -15.69
CA LYS A 21 9.70 -7.36 -15.51
C LYS A 21 9.78 -8.55 -14.53
N SER A 22 10.54 -8.39 -13.43
CA SER A 22 10.74 -9.43 -12.44
C SER A 22 9.92 -9.20 -11.17
N ILE A 23 9.49 -7.97 -10.88
CA ILE A 23 8.78 -7.59 -9.65
C ILE A 23 7.27 -7.72 -9.84
N ASP A 24 6.61 -8.44 -8.92
CA ASP A 24 5.15 -8.65 -8.91
C ASP A 24 4.39 -7.50 -8.26
N CYS A 25 4.97 -6.87 -7.23
CA CYS A 25 4.37 -5.72 -6.57
C CYS A 25 5.45 -4.81 -5.99
N ILE A 26 5.23 -3.50 -6.06
CA ILE A 26 6.05 -2.50 -5.36
C ILE A 26 5.19 -1.91 -4.25
N ILE A 27 5.67 -1.96 -3.00
CA ILE A 27 5.01 -1.31 -1.85
C ILE A 27 6.08 -0.48 -1.15
N CYS A 28 5.94 0.84 -1.17
CA CYS A 28 6.97 1.72 -0.66
C CYS A 28 6.40 2.96 0.05
N ASP A 29 7.05 3.34 1.15
CA ASP A 29 6.86 4.61 1.84
C ASP A 29 7.98 5.57 1.43
N LEU A 30 7.77 6.28 0.32
CA LEU A 30 8.76 7.21 -0.23
C LEU A 30 9.04 8.36 0.74
N PRO A 31 10.23 8.96 0.75
CA PRO A 31 10.50 10.18 1.51
C PRO A 31 9.72 11.37 0.90
N TYR A 32 9.01 12.14 1.76
CA TYR A 32 8.11 13.22 1.33
C TYR A 32 8.74 14.62 1.37
N GLU A 33 9.97 14.74 1.87
CA GLU A 33 10.65 16.02 2.12
C GLU A 33 9.90 16.94 3.10
N VAL A 34 9.24 16.37 4.09
CA VAL A 34 8.43 17.10 5.07
C VAL A 34 9.21 17.40 6.34
N LEU A 35 10.18 16.56 6.70
CA LEU A 35 10.90 16.63 7.97
C LEU A 35 12.24 17.38 7.87
N HIS A 36 12.74 17.59 6.67
CA HIS A 36 14.11 18.02 6.41
C HIS A 36 14.42 19.47 6.79
N LYS A 37 13.45 20.38 6.72
CA LYS A 37 13.79 21.83 6.65
C LYS A 37 14.57 22.40 7.83
N ASN A 38 14.63 21.73 8.99
CA ASN A 38 15.35 22.24 10.17
C ASN A 38 16.05 21.17 11.03
N ASN A 39 16.20 19.92 10.57
CA ASN A 39 16.76 18.86 11.41
C ASN A 39 17.90 18.10 10.71
N LYS A 40 19.13 18.30 11.19
CA LYS A 40 20.34 17.63 10.66
C LYS A 40 20.31 16.09 10.79
N HIS A 41 19.44 15.56 11.64
CA HIS A 41 19.29 14.11 11.87
C HIS A 41 18.31 13.42 10.90
N VAL A 42 17.70 14.15 9.97
CA VAL A 42 16.68 13.62 9.05
C VAL A 42 17.11 13.83 7.59
N GLN A 43 18.40 13.65 7.30
CA GLN A 43 18.94 13.82 5.94
C GLN A 43 18.40 12.79 4.93
N TRP A 44 17.81 11.71 5.41
CA TRP A 44 17.19 10.66 4.60
C TRP A 44 15.83 11.07 4.00
N ASP A 45 15.14 12.10 4.56
CA ASP A 45 13.84 12.57 4.04
C ASP A 45 14.04 13.52 2.85
N ARG A 46 14.77 13.09 1.83
CA ARG A 46 14.92 13.79 0.55
C ARG A 46 14.06 13.12 -0.49
N MET A 47 13.24 13.93 -1.18
CA MET A 47 12.40 13.43 -2.26
C MET A 47 13.25 12.79 -3.35
N ILE A 48 12.94 11.54 -3.68
CA ILE A 48 13.53 10.84 -4.81
C ILE A 48 12.98 11.47 -6.10
N PRO A 49 13.82 11.86 -7.07
CA PRO A 49 13.35 12.41 -8.34
C PRO A 49 12.41 11.44 -9.05
N PHE A 50 11.23 11.91 -9.43
CA PHE A 50 10.20 11.03 -10.00
C PHE A 50 10.58 10.44 -11.35
N GLU A 51 11.27 11.18 -12.21
CA GLU A 51 11.62 10.71 -13.55
C GLU A 51 12.46 9.43 -13.52
N PRO A 52 13.66 9.39 -12.88
CA PRO A 52 14.42 8.14 -12.77
C PRO A 52 13.73 7.07 -11.94
N LEU A 53 12.96 7.43 -10.90
CA LEU A 53 12.20 6.48 -10.10
C LEU A 53 11.19 5.73 -10.96
N TRP A 54 10.38 6.44 -11.74
CA TRP A 54 9.38 5.83 -12.62
C TRP A 54 10.01 5.06 -13.78
N TYR A 55 11.15 5.52 -14.29
CA TYR A 55 11.90 4.77 -15.29
C TYR A 55 12.23 3.36 -14.77
N GLU A 56 12.82 3.27 -13.59
CA GLU A 56 13.17 1.98 -12.99
C GLU A 56 11.92 1.18 -12.60
N TYR A 57 10.94 1.77 -11.96
CA TYR A 57 9.69 1.08 -11.59
C TYR A 57 9.01 0.44 -12.80
N LEU A 58 8.89 1.17 -13.90
CA LEU A 58 8.24 0.68 -15.12
C LEU A 58 9.06 -0.37 -15.85
N ARG A 59 10.38 -0.36 -15.70
CA ARG A 59 11.29 -1.37 -16.24
C ARG A 59 11.20 -2.68 -15.47
N ILE A 60 11.36 -2.63 -14.15
CA ILE A 60 11.46 -3.83 -13.29
C ILE A 60 10.09 -4.46 -12.97
N ALA A 61 9.02 -3.67 -12.90
CA ALA A 61 7.68 -4.18 -12.60
C ALA A 61 7.08 -4.95 -13.78
N LYS A 62 6.49 -6.11 -13.51
CA LYS A 62 5.68 -6.87 -14.48
C LYS A 62 4.55 -5.99 -15.03
N GLU A 63 4.01 -6.33 -16.19
CA GLU A 63 2.94 -5.57 -16.84
C GLU A 63 1.67 -5.45 -15.96
N ASN A 64 1.41 -6.48 -15.19
CA ASN A 64 0.29 -6.58 -14.24
C ASN A 64 0.72 -6.39 -12.78
N ALA A 65 1.87 -5.77 -12.53
CA ALA A 65 2.28 -5.43 -11.17
C ALA A 65 1.49 -4.24 -10.64
N ALA A 66 1.13 -4.28 -9.37
CA ALA A 66 0.67 -3.10 -8.64
C ALA A 66 1.86 -2.32 -8.07
N ILE A 67 1.78 -0.98 -8.14
CA ILE A 67 2.72 -0.07 -7.49
C ILE A 67 1.91 0.71 -6.46
N VAL A 68 2.20 0.50 -5.18
CA VAL A 68 1.43 0.97 -4.03
C VAL A 68 2.32 1.88 -3.20
N LEU A 69 2.08 3.18 -3.25
CA LEU A 69 2.96 4.17 -2.67
C LEU A 69 2.23 4.98 -1.59
N PHE A 70 2.81 5.01 -0.39
CA PHE A 70 2.33 5.88 0.66
C PHE A 70 2.62 7.33 0.31
N CYS A 71 1.69 8.21 0.64
CA CYS A 71 1.81 9.62 0.32
C CYS A 71 0.92 10.48 1.23
N GLN A 72 1.17 11.80 1.21
CA GLN A 72 0.46 12.71 2.10
C GLN A 72 0.49 14.15 1.58
N GLY A 73 -0.65 14.85 1.67
CA GLY A 73 -0.75 16.28 1.38
C GLY A 73 -0.32 16.63 -0.06
N MET A 74 0.52 17.65 -0.23
CA MET A 74 0.97 18.08 -1.56
C MET A 74 1.81 17.02 -2.27
N PHE A 75 2.51 16.14 -1.53
CA PHE A 75 3.24 15.04 -2.13
C PHE A 75 2.29 14.06 -2.84
N THR A 76 1.10 13.79 -2.30
CA THR A 76 0.05 12.99 -2.97
C THR A 76 -0.28 13.55 -4.35
N ALA A 77 -0.53 14.86 -4.44
CA ALA A 77 -0.87 15.50 -5.72
C ALA A 77 0.30 15.40 -6.73
N LYS A 78 1.52 15.69 -6.30
CA LYS A 78 2.72 15.58 -7.14
C LYS A 78 2.93 14.16 -7.64
N LEU A 79 2.77 13.18 -6.76
CA LEU A 79 2.95 11.76 -7.08
C LEU A 79 1.89 11.29 -8.11
N MET A 80 0.63 11.62 -7.92
CA MET A 80 -0.45 11.29 -8.86
C MET A 80 -0.21 11.94 -10.23
N MET A 81 0.17 13.22 -10.25
CA MET A 81 0.44 13.97 -11.47
C MET A 81 1.72 13.54 -12.18
N SER A 82 2.65 12.89 -11.49
CA SER A 82 3.87 12.36 -12.13
C SER A 82 3.59 11.17 -13.06
N GLN A 83 2.49 10.41 -12.84
CA GLN A 83 2.08 9.28 -13.68
C GLN A 83 0.53 9.17 -13.79
N PRO A 84 -0.16 10.17 -14.33
CA PRO A 84 -1.63 10.23 -14.32
C PRO A 84 -2.28 9.13 -15.18
N LYS A 85 -1.58 8.59 -16.18
CA LYS A 85 -2.10 7.51 -17.06
C LYS A 85 -2.24 6.17 -16.36
N ILE A 86 -1.35 5.88 -15.42
CA ILE A 86 -1.32 4.61 -14.70
C ILE A 86 -1.78 4.72 -13.25
N TRP A 87 -1.95 5.92 -12.71
CA TRP A 87 -2.66 6.12 -11.45
C TRP A 87 -4.12 5.67 -11.60
N LYS A 88 -4.64 4.96 -10.59
CA LYS A 88 -6.00 4.39 -10.64
C LYS A 88 -6.90 4.90 -9.53
N TYR A 89 -6.43 4.82 -8.29
CA TYR A 89 -7.18 5.26 -7.11
C TYR A 89 -6.26 5.43 -5.90
N ASN A 90 -6.79 6.05 -4.87
CA ASN A 90 -6.16 6.08 -3.56
C ASN A 90 -6.96 5.23 -2.58
N LEU A 91 -6.23 4.55 -1.68
CA LEU A 91 -6.74 4.06 -0.42
C LEU A 91 -6.41 5.10 0.66
N ILE A 92 -7.21 5.16 1.69
CA ILE A 92 -7.00 6.03 2.85
C ILE A 92 -6.67 5.15 4.05
N TRP A 93 -5.49 5.32 4.60
CA TRP A 93 -5.15 4.68 5.86
C TRP A 93 -5.52 5.59 7.03
N GLU A 94 -6.55 5.22 7.79
CA GLU A 94 -6.87 5.85 9.06
C GLU A 94 -6.03 5.25 10.18
N LYS A 95 -5.28 6.12 10.89
CA LYS A 95 -4.22 5.74 11.83
C LYS A 95 -4.72 5.40 13.24
N GLY A 96 -6.01 5.60 13.52
CA GLY A 96 -6.62 5.47 14.85
C GLY A 96 -6.13 6.52 15.86
N ARG A 97 -4.99 7.16 15.63
CA ARG A 97 -4.46 8.26 16.46
C ARG A 97 -4.00 9.40 15.57
N ALA A 98 -4.56 10.57 15.77
CA ALA A 98 -4.22 11.76 15.02
C ALA A 98 -2.81 12.28 15.38
N THR A 99 -2.16 12.93 14.40
CA THR A 99 -0.85 13.56 14.53
C THR A 99 -0.94 15.06 14.23
N GLY A 100 0.08 15.85 14.62
CA GLY A 100 0.10 17.30 14.35
C GLY A 100 -0.43 18.16 15.51
N PHE A 101 -0.37 17.65 16.74
CA PHE A 101 -0.86 18.33 17.95
C PHE A 101 -0.32 19.77 18.09
N LEU A 102 0.92 20.04 17.72
CA LEU A 102 1.52 21.38 17.79
C LEU A 102 0.77 22.44 16.94
N ASN A 103 0.00 22.01 15.97
CA ASN A 103 -0.82 22.88 15.12
C ASN A 103 -2.32 22.76 15.38
N ALA A 104 -2.75 22.07 16.45
CA ALA A 104 -4.16 21.80 16.71
C ALA A 104 -5.03 23.05 16.89
N ASN A 105 -4.41 24.17 17.27
CA ASN A 105 -5.08 25.47 17.38
C ASN A 105 -5.22 26.21 16.03
N ARG A 106 -4.63 25.71 14.95
CA ARG A 106 -4.59 26.37 13.64
C ARG A 106 -5.25 25.55 12.52
N MET A 107 -5.25 24.22 12.68
CA MET A 107 -5.83 23.29 11.71
C MET A 107 -6.23 21.98 12.38
N PRO A 108 -7.14 21.20 11.79
CA PRO A 108 -7.46 19.86 12.28
C PRO A 108 -6.23 18.95 12.35
N MET A 109 -6.18 18.12 13.37
CA MET A 109 -5.15 17.08 13.49
C MET A 109 -5.32 16.04 12.39
N ARG A 110 -4.20 15.55 11.88
CA ARG A 110 -4.19 14.59 10.77
C ARG A 110 -4.37 13.17 11.29
N SER A 111 -5.48 12.54 10.91
CA SER A 111 -5.84 11.17 11.31
C SER A 111 -5.56 10.11 10.24
N HIS A 112 -5.20 10.52 9.01
CA HIS A 112 -5.02 9.60 7.89
C HIS A 112 -3.76 9.89 7.08
N GLU A 113 -3.41 8.93 6.22
CA GLU A 113 -2.47 9.05 5.11
C GLU A 113 -3.09 8.44 3.85
N ASP A 114 -2.68 8.93 2.68
CA ASP A 114 -3.07 8.38 1.40
C ASP A 114 -2.15 7.21 1.02
N ILE A 115 -2.69 6.28 0.23
CA ILE A 115 -1.93 5.20 -0.41
C ILE A 115 -2.34 5.21 -1.88
N ALA A 116 -1.49 5.73 -2.74
CA ALA A 116 -1.75 5.82 -4.17
C ALA A 116 -1.43 4.49 -4.87
N VAL A 117 -2.38 4.00 -5.67
CA VAL A 117 -2.26 2.73 -6.40
C VAL A 117 -2.15 3.00 -7.89
N PHE A 118 -1.08 2.47 -8.48
CA PHE A 118 -0.75 2.60 -9.88
C PHE A 118 -0.60 1.22 -10.52
N TYR A 119 -1.02 1.07 -11.77
CA TYR A 119 -0.73 -0.11 -12.59
C TYR A 119 -0.98 0.15 -14.08
N ARG A 120 -0.27 -0.60 -14.95
CA ARG A 120 -0.45 -0.57 -16.40
C ARG A 120 -1.63 -1.44 -16.83
N LYS A 121 -1.62 -2.72 -16.42
CA LYS A 121 -2.70 -3.70 -16.62
C LYS A 121 -3.25 -4.11 -15.27
N GLN A 122 -4.50 -4.58 -15.24
CA GLN A 122 -5.13 -5.03 -14.01
C GLN A 122 -4.21 -6.02 -13.27
N PRO A 123 -3.78 -5.69 -12.04
CA PRO A 123 -2.94 -6.56 -11.25
C PRO A 123 -3.74 -7.71 -10.61
N THR A 124 -3.02 -8.63 -9.97
CA THR A 124 -3.63 -9.51 -8.98
C THR A 124 -4.44 -8.66 -7.99
N TYR A 125 -5.68 -9.05 -7.76
CA TYR A 125 -6.55 -8.40 -6.79
C TYR A 125 -7.31 -9.46 -6.00
N ASN A 126 -6.89 -9.67 -4.77
CA ASN A 126 -7.51 -10.58 -3.80
C ASN A 126 -8.32 -9.76 -2.81
N PRO A 127 -9.64 -9.63 -2.96
CA PRO A 127 -10.47 -8.84 -2.06
C PRO A 127 -10.34 -9.32 -0.62
N GLN A 128 -9.93 -8.44 0.27
CA GLN A 128 -9.87 -8.73 1.72
C GLN A 128 -11.26 -8.50 2.31
N TRP A 129 -12.08 -9.55 2.33
CA TRP A 129 -13.48 -9.50 2.72
C TRP A 129 -13.66 -8.96 4.14
N ARG A 130 -14.59 -8.02 4.29
CA ARG A 130 -15.02 -7.52 5.60
C ARG A 130 -16.18 -8.37 6.13
N THR A 131 -16.27 -8.50 7.44
CA THR A 131 -17.52 -8.87 8.09
C THR A 131 -18.43 -7.65 7.97
N GLY A 132 -19.53 -7.78 7.23
CA GLY A 132 -20.42 -6.64 7.00
C GLY A 132 -21.31 -6.42 8.20
N ASP A 133 -21.58 -5.15 8.52
CA ASP A 133 -22.87 -4.84 9.04
C ASP A 133 -23.84 -5.21 7.93
N SER A 134 -24.58 -6.31 8.12
CA SER A 134 -25.69 -6.62 7.26
C SER A 134 -26.65 -5.44 7.34
N HIS A 135 -26.52 -4.48 6.44
CA HIS A 135 -27.67 -3.66 6.16
C HIS A 135 -28.76 -4.65 5.76
N PRO A 136 -29.85 -4.76 6.53
CA PRO A 136 -30.97 -5.57 6.06
C PRO A 136 -31.25 -5.05 4.67
N GLN A 137 -31.04 -5.89 3.67
CA GLN A 137 -31.39 -5.53 2.30
C GLN A 137 -32.89 -5.28 2.38
N GLY A 138 -33.25 -4.01 2.48
CA GLY A 138 -34.65 -3.65 2.46
C GLY A 138 -35.27 -4.26 1.21
N ASN A 139 -36.38 -4.97 1.37
CA ASN A 139 -37.21 -5.51 0.30
C ASN A 139 -37.80 -4.41 -0.60
N GLY A 140 -37.09 -3.32 -0.78
CA GLY A 140 -37.49 -2.18 -1.59
C GLY A 140 -36.88 -2.23 -2.98
N ILE A 141 -37.73 -2.18 -3.98
CA ILE A 141 -37.31 -1.85 -5.35
C ILE A 141 -36.84 -0.39 -5.33
N HIS A 142 -35.51 -0.19 -5.12
CA HIS A 142 -34.94 1.14 -5.33
C HIS A 142 -34.77 1.36 -6.85
N LYS A 143 -35.67 2.11 -7.45
CA LYS A 143 -35.41 2.73 -8.75
C LYS A 143 -34.28 3.77 -8.56
N GLN A 144 -33.05 3.37 -8.78
CA GLN A 144 -31.95 4.31 -8.92
C GLN A 144 -32.01 4.89 -10.34
N THR A 145 -32.68 6.01 -10.50
CA THR A 145 -32.51 6.86 -11.68
C THR A 145 -31.20 7.63 -11.52
N ASN A 146 -30.11 7.03 -11.97
CA ASN A 146 -28.81 7.73 -12.02
C ASN A 146 -28.79 8.61 -13.29
N GLN A 147 -29.45 9.77 -13.23
CA GLN A 147 -29.43 10.76 -14.31
C GLN A 147 -28.01 11.27 -14.63
N CYS A 148 -27.05 11.10 -13.70
CA CYS A 148 -25.67 11.57 -13.88
C CYS A 148 -24.79 10.65 -14.72
N TYR A 149 -25.16 9.39 -14.95
CA TYR A 149 -24.32 8.39 -15.63
C TYR A 149 -24.92 7.81 -16.90
N GLY A 150 -25.95 8.47 -17.47
CA GLY A 150 -26.65 8.01 -18.68
C GLY A 150 -27.77 7.00 -18.40
N GLU A 151 -28.50 6.64 -19.44
CA GLU A 151 -29.60 5.67 -19.36
C GLU A 151 -29.06 4.28 -19.04
N HIS A 152 -29.27 3.81 -17.81
CA HIS A 152 -29.05 2.41 -17.45
C HIS A 152 -30.35 1.63 -17.65
N LYS A 153 -30.26 0.48 -18.33
CA LYS A 153 -31.36 -0.49 -18.42
C LYS A 153 -31.83 -0.86 -17.01
N GLU A 154 -33.14 -0.94 -16.79
CA GLU A 154 -33.72 -1.32 -15.51
C GLU A 154 -33.16 -2.67 -15.04
N VAL A 155 -32.40 -2.67 -13.96
CA VAL A 155 -31.97 -3.90 -13.31
C VAL A 155 -32.97 -4.21 -12.20
N LYS A 156 -33.85 -5.17 -12.42
CA LYS A 156 -34.74 -5.68 -11.37
C LYS A 156 -33.92 -6.44 -10.34
N ARG A 157 -33.78 -5.89 -9.14
CA ARG A 157 -33.20 -6.60 -8.00
C ARG A 157 -34.18 -7.66 -7.51
N LYS A 158 -33.87 -8.94 -7.69
CA LYS A 158 -34.47 -9.99 -6.90
C LYS A 158 -33.70 -10.14 -5.59
N VAL A 159 -34.39 -10.25 -4.46
CA VAL A 159 -33.81 -10.61 -3.17
C VAL A 159 -33.07 -11.94 -3.36
N GLY A 160 -31.76 -11.97 -3.05
CA GLY A 160 -30.93 -13.15 -3.30
C GLY A 160 -30.34 -13.25 -4.71
N ALA A 161 -30.52 -12.23 -5.57
CA ALA A 161 -29.92 -12.23 -6.89
C ALA A 161 -28.42 -11.89 -6.81
N THR A 162 -27.61 -12.79 -7.28
CA THR A 162 -26.24 -12.52 -7.73
C THR A 162 -26.29 -11.39 -8.76
N TYR A 163 -25.47 -10.36 -8.57
CA TYR A 163 -25.32 -9.31 -9.58
C TYR A 163 -24.62 -9.93 -10.79
N ASP A 164 -25.38 -10.21 -11.82
CA ASP A 164 -24.84 -10.63 -13.11
C ASP A 164 -24.48 -9.37 -13.90
N TYR A 165 -23.35 -8.77 -13.54
CA TYR A 165 -22.65 -7.89 -14.44
C TYR A 165 -21.70 -8.78 -15.24
N GLU A 166 -21.78 -8.75 -16.56
CA GLU A 166 -20.93 -9.56 -17.46
C GLU A 166 -19.42 -9.51 -17.14
N HIS A 167 -19.02 -8.65 -16.21
CA HIS A 167 -17.63 -8.40 -15.81
C HIS A 167 -17.31 -8.69 -14.33
N ILE A 168 -18.30 -8.96 -13.46
CA ILE A 168 -18.06 -9.25 -12.04
C ILE A 168 -18.06 -10.77 -11.82
N LYS A 169 -16.88 -11.38 -11.89
CA LYS A 169 -16.68 -12.81 -11.64
C LYS A 169 -16.58 -13.17 -10.15
N VAL A 170 -16.55 -12.20 -9.25
CA VAL A 170 -16.30 -12.42 -7.82
C VAL A 170 -17.50 -11.95 -6.99
N VAL A 171 -18.09 -12.88 -6.26
CA VAL A 171 -19.20 -12.63 -5.33
C VAL A 171 -18.67 -12.75 -3.90
N PRO A 172 -18.97 -11.82 -2.98
CA PRO A 172 -18.59 -11.98 -1.58
C PRO A 172 -19.19 -13.25 -1.00
N PRO A 173 -18.45 -14.01 -0.18
CA PRO A 173 -19.01 -15.11 0.59
C PRO A 173 -20.18 -14.65 1.47
N THR A 174 -21.11 -15.58 1.82
CA THR A 174 -22.25 -15.27 2.68
C THR A 174 -21.81 -14.56 3.97
N GLY A 175 -22.45 -13.44 4.30
CA GLY A 175 -22.12 -12.62 5.48
C GLY A 175 -20.84 -11.78 5.33
N LYS A 176 -20.26 -11.70 4.13
CA LYS A 176 -19.10 -10.87 3.82
C LYS A 176 -19.47 -9.72 2.87
N CYS A 177 -18.70 -8.64 2.95
CA CYS A 177 -18.82 -7.48 2.08
C CYS A 177 -17.51 -7.18 1.39
N PHE A 178 -17.57 -6.49 0.24
CA PHE A 178 -16.37 -5.99 -0.42
C PHE A 178 -15.57 -5.05 0.51
N PRO A 179 -14.24 -5.00 0.35
CA PRO A 179 -13.41 -4.07 1.09
C PRO A 179 -13.76 -2.62 0.74
N HIS A 180 -13.50 -1.71 1.67
CA HIS A 180 -13.63 -0.27 1.46
C HIS A 180 -12.28 0.36 1.13
N SER A 181 -12.32 1.57 0.55
CA SER A 181 -11.11 2.36 0.29
C SER A 181 -10.53 2.99 1.56
N VAL A 182 -11.27 3.04 2.66
CA VAL A 182 -10.77 3.50 3.97
C VAL A 182 -10.38 2.28 4.79
N LEU A 183 -9.10 2.24 5.15
CA LEU A 183 -8.48 1.14 5.88
C LEU A 183 -8.19 1.58 7.32
N HIS A 184 -8.66 0.80 8.29
CA HIS A 184 -8.51 1.11 9.72
C HIS A 184 -7.43 0.22 10.33
N PHE A 185 -6.21 0.72 10.44
CA PHE A 185 -5.10 0.04 11.09
C PHE A 185 -4.47 0.97 12.13
N LYS A 186 -4.48 0.54 13.39
CA LYS A 186 -3.85 1.33 14.46
C LYS A 186 -2.34 1.41 14.23
N LYS A 187 -1.77 2.58 14.45
CA LYS A 187 -0.32 2.74 14.48
C LYS A 187 0.23 1.93 15.67
N GLU A 188 1.33 1.22 15.45
CA GLU A 188 2.02 0.49 16.53
C GLU A 188 2.45 1.46 17.64
N HIS A 189 2.54 0.95 18.87
CA HIS A 189 2.89 1.79 20.02
C HIS A 189 4.35 2.24 19.94
N ASN A 190 4.65 3.49 20.35
CA ASN A 190 6.00 4.06 20.26
C ASN A 190 7.09 3.23 20.96
N ALA A 191 6.75 2.44 21.99
CA ALA A 191 7.69 1.53 22.65
C ALA A 191 8.18 0.38 21.76
N ASP A 192 7.35 -0.01 20.78
CA ASP A 192 7.63 -1.15 19.88
C ASP A 192 8.17 -0.68 18.52
N THR A 193 8.16 0.64 18.27
CA THR A 193 8.61 1.19 17.00
C THR A 193 10.08 1.56 17.04
N LYS A 194 10.85 1.01 16.10
CA LYS A 194 12.30 1.29 15.92
C LYS A 194 12.57 2.38 14.89
N HIS A 195 11.53 2.93 14.28
CA HIS A 195 11.60 4.02 13.32
C HIS A 195 10.42 4.99 13.55
N PRO A 196 10.62 6.31 13.55
CA PRO A 196 9.59 7.29 13.89
C PRO A 196 8.37 7.28 12.95
N THR A 197 8.55 6.87 11.71
CA THR A 197 7.48 6.79 10.68
C THR A 197 7.10 5.36 10.32
N GLN A 198 7.46 4.37 11.15
CA GLN A 198 7.17 2.95 10.89
C GLN A 198 5.68 2.73 10.59
N LYS A 199 5.40 2.06 9.48
CA LYS A 199 4.04 1.64 9.12
C LYS A 199 3.65 0.39 9.91
N PRO A 200 2.37 0.18 10.25
CA PRO A 200 1.90 -1.05 10.88
C PRO A 200 2.14 -2.27 10.00
N VAL A 201 2.68 -3.34 10.58
CA VAL A 201 2.90 -4.60 9.85
C VAL A 201 1.59 -5.12 9.26
N GLU A 202 0.48 -5.07 10.00
CA GLU A 202 -0.83 -5.54 9.54
C GLU A 202 -1.38 -4.76 8.33
N LEU A 203 -1.08 -3.47 8.22
CA LEU A 203 -1.44 -2.68 7.04
C LEU A 203 -0.67 -3.17 5.81
N ILE A 204 0.64 -3.38 5.94
CA ILE A 204 1.47 -3.87 4.84
C ILE A 204 1.06 -5.30 4.45
N ARG A 205 0.77 -6.17 5.43
CA ARG A 205 0.23 -7.53 5.18
C ARG A 205 -1.07 -7.47 4.37
N TYR A 206 -1.99 -6.57 4.74
CA TYR A 206 -3.24 -6.36 4.01
C TYR A 206 -2.97 -5.98 2.54
N LEU A 207 -2.04 -5.04 2.29
CA LEU A 207 -1.69 -4.61 0.94
C LEU A 207 -1.03 -5.75 0.14
N ILE A 208 -0.09 -6.48 0.76
CA ILE A 208 0.57 -7.65 0.14
C ILE A 208 -0.48 -8.70 -0.25
N ARG A 209 -1.36 -9.11 0.66
CA ARG A 209 -2.44 -10.07 0.35
C ARG A 209 -3.33 -9.60 -0.78
N THR A 210 -3.63 -8.29 -0.80
CA THR A 210 -4.54 -7.72 -1.80
C THR A 210 -3.95 -7.78 -3.21
N TYR A 211 -2.65 -7.49 -3.36
CA TYR A 211 -2.05 -7.27 -4.69
C TYR A 211 -1.06 -8.36 -5.12
N THR A 212 -0.89 -9.41 -4.33
CA THR A 212 0.02 -10.52 -4.64
C THR A 212 -0.55 -11.88 -4.27
N ASN A 213 0.03 -12.94 -4.84
CA ASN A 213 -0.17 -14.33 -4.43
C ASN A 213 1.03 -14.85 -3.63
N GLU A 214 0.90 -16.00 -2.96
CA GLU A 214 2.04 -16.67 -2.29
C GLU A 214 3.14 -16.95 -3.33
N GLY A 215 4.38 -16.69 -2.95
CA GLY A 215 5.57 -16.85 -3.82
C GLY A 215 5.88 -15.65 -4.72
N ASP A 216 4.99 -14.63 -4.81
CA ASP A 216 5.27 -13.42 -5.58
C ASP A 216 6.38 -12.58 -4.93
N LEU A 217 7.08 -11.77 -5.74
CA LEU A 217 8.19 -10.93 -5.33
C LEU A 217 7.74 -9.47 -5.11
N VAL A 218 7.93 -8.99 -3.88
CA VAL A 218 7.61 -7.62 -3.45
C VAL A 218 8.89 -6.78 -3.36
N LEU A 219 8.88 -5.59 -3.92
CA LEU A 219 9.95 -4.61 -3.78
C LEU A 219 9.53 -3.49 -2.83
N ASP A 220 10.43 -3.13 -1.91
CA ASP A 220 10.40 -1.87 -1.16
C ASP A 220 11.76 -1.18 -1.26
N ASN A 221 11.84 -0.10 -2.02
CA ASN A 221 13.09 0.60 -2.27
C ASN A 221 13.44 1.67 -1.21
N CYS A 222 12.63 1.79 -0.14
CA CYS A 222 12.89 2.65 1.02
C CYS A 222 12.43 1.91 2.29
N VAL A 223 13.01 0.72 2.52
CA VAL A 223 12.48 -0.26 3.47
C VAL A 223 12.49 0.20 4.93
N GLY A 224 13.25 1.23 5.26
CA GLY A 224 13.35 1.77 6.61
C GLY A 224 13.70 0.70 7.64
N SER A 225 12.83 0.52 8.63
CA SER A 225 12.99 -0.51 9.65
C SER A 225 12.58 -1.94 9.20
N GLY A 226 12.30 -2.19 7.93
CA GLY A 226 12.04 -3.54 7.39
C GLY A 226 10.60 -4.02 7.50
N THR A 227 9.63 -3.16 7.65
CA THR A 227 8.23 -3.58 7.85
C THR A 227 7.69 -4.37 6.66
N THR A 228 7.99 -3.95 5.43
CA THR A 228 7.55 -4.64 4.22
C THR A 228 8.17 -6.03 4.10
N ALA A 229 9.45 -6.18 4.42
CA ALA A 229 10.13 -7.48 4.44
C ALA A 229 9.51 -8.45 5.48
N VAL A 230 9.29 -7.96 6.71
CA VAL A 230 8.62 -8.76 7.76
C VAL A 230 7.21 -9.16 7.33
N ALA A 231 6.45 -8.26 6.72
CA ALA A 231 5.11 -8.55 6.23
C ALA A 231 5.13 -9.57 5.07
N ALA A 232 6.10 -9.48 4.16
CA ALA A 232 6.27 -10.42 3.05
C ALA A 232 6.57 -11.84 3.58
N ILE A 233 7.47 -11.98 4.55
CA ILE A 233 7.77 -13.27 5.20
C ILE A 233 6.50 -13.87 5.81
N LYS A 234 5.75 -13.08 6.60
CA LYS A 234 4.50 -13.53 7.24
C LYS A 234 3.45 -14.00 6.23
N GLU A 235 3.43 -13.39 5.08
CA GLU A 235 2.47 -13.71 4.01
C GLU A 235 3.03 -14.71 2.97
N LYS A 236 4.21 -15.30 3.20
CA LYS A 236 4.89 -16.24 2.30
C LYS A 236 5.16 -15.66 0.92
N ARG A 237 5.57 -14.41 0.86
CA ARG A 237 6.05 -13.72 -0.33
C ARG A 237 7.54 -13.53 -0.25
N HIS A 238 8.19 -13.47 -1.41
CA HIS A 238 9.58 -13.05 -1.51
C HIS A 238 9.68 -11.54 -1.46
N PHE A 239 10.83 -11.03 -1.10
CA PHE A 239 11.06 -9.58 -1.05
C PHE A 239 12.46 -9.20 -1.53
N ILE A 240 12.58 -7.96 -1.99
CA ILE A 240 13.83 -7.20 -2.12
C ILE A 240 13.60 -5.87 -1.39
N GLY A 241 14.49 -5.51 -0.49
CA GLY A 241 14.45 -4.23 0.21
C GLY A 241 15.70 -3.39 -0.06
N MET A 242 15.57 -2.06 -0.04
CA MET A 242 16.70 -1.15 -0.17
C MET A 242 16.61 -0.09 0.92
N GLU A 243 17.74 0.26 1.51
CA GLU A 243 17.84 1.29 2.56
C GLU A 243 19.14 2.08 2.39
N LEU A 244 19.01 3.41 2.41
CA LEU A 244 20.16 4.31 2.29
C LEU A 244 20.88 4.49 3.63
N ASN A 245 20.13 4.51 4.73
CA ASN A 245 20.63 4.75 6.07
C ASN A 245 21.10 3.46 6.74
N LYS A 246 22.40 3.43 7.12
CA LYS A 246 23.01 2.24 7.75
C LYS A 246 22.34 1.82 9.06
N GLU A 247 21.88 2.75 9.89
CA GLU A 247 21.24 2.42 11.17
C GLU A 247 19.88 1.74 10.94
N TYR A 248 19.08 2.26 10.01
CA TYR A 248 17.80 1.63 9.65
C TYR A 248 17.99 0.31 8.94
N PHE A 249 19.01 0.19 8.10
CA PHE A 249 19.40 -1.08 7.49
C PHE A 249 19.70 -2.15 8.55
N ASP A 250 20.50 -1.83 9.58
CA ASP A 250 20.84 -2.78 10.65
C ASP A 250 19.60 -3.16 11.49
N ILE A 251 18.72 -2.20 11.74
CA ILE A 251 17.44 -2.46 12.40
C ILE A 251 16.58 -3.43 11.57
N ALA A 252 16.49 -3.19 10.27
CA ALA A 252 15.72 -4.05 9.36
C ALA A 252 16.30 -5.46 9.30
N GLN A 253 17.63 -5.62 9.18
CA GLN A 253 18.30 -6.92 9.20
C GLN A 253 17.99 -7.71 10.48
N ASN A 254 18.04 -7.04 11.63
CA ASN A 254 17.72 -7.68 12.91
C ASN A 254 16.26 -8.11 12.99
N ARG A 255 15.32 -7.30 12.51
CA ARG A 255 13.88 -7.64 12.50
C ARG A 255 13.59 -8.82 11.58
N ILE A 256 14.18 -8.84 10.40
CA ILE A 256 14.06 -9.94 9.42
C ILE A 256 14.63 -11.24 10.03
N SER A 257 15.83 -11.18 10.60
CA SER A 257 16.45 -12.34 11.24
C SER A 257 15.61 -12.90 12.38
N ASN A 258 15.00 -12.05 13.19
CA ASN A 258 14.13 -12.46 14.29
C ASN A 258 12.84 -13.10 13.78
N GLU A 259 12.23 -12.57 12.72
CA GLU A 259 11.02 -13.14 12.12
C GLU A 259 11.29 -14.52 11.50
N LEU A 260 12.44 -14.69 10.83
CA LEU A 260 12.84 -15.98 10.26
C LEU A 260 13.15 -17.06 11.31
N LYS A 261 13.72 -16.65 12.48
CA LYS A 261 14.03 -17.59 13.58
C LYS A 261 12.80 -18.00 14.38
N ASN A 262 11.84 -17.10 14.51
CA ASN A 262 10.63 -17.29 15.30
C ASN A 262 9.42 -16.90 14.43
N PRO A 263 9.10 -17.68 13.39
CA PRO A 263 7.91 -17.38 12.59
C PRO A 263 6.69 -17.45 13.52
N THR A 264 6.06 -16.31 13.74
CA THR A 264 4.81 -16.27 14.50
C THR A 264 3.76 -17.04 13.71
N LEU A 265 3.48 -18.26 14.14
CA LEU A 265 2.39 -19.09 13.66
C LEU A 265 1.08 -18.41 14.06
N PHE A 266 0.29 -17.93 13.07
CA PHE A 266 -1.09 -17.53 13.24
C PHE A 266 -2.01 -18.49 12.50
#